data_6a757bb788d1207ceacc6802e0700962
#
_entry.id   6a757bb788d1207ceacc6802e0700962
#
_cell.length_a   1.000
_cell.length_b   1.000
_cell.length_c   1.000
_cell.angle_alpha   90.00
_cell.angle_beta   90.00
_cell.angle_gamma   90.00
#
_symmetry.space_group_name_H-M   'P 1'
#
loop_
_entity.id
_entity.type
_entity.pdbx_description
1 polymer ?
#
loop_
_entity_poly.entity_id
_entity_poly.type
_entity_poly.pdbx_seq_one_letter_code
_entity_poly.pdbx_strand_id
1 'polypeptide(L)'
;MAATLVAVVLAGCAATQRDVSPVGPPMTATEGRALVARLLPDATPDRNGWATDLYAALAALEIPPTPQNICASIAVVQQESGFRVDPAVPGLAAIAKKEIEARRERAGVPRLVLDAALALPSSNGRSYGERLDGVKTEMQMSDLFEDFIGRVPLGRTFFADRNPVHTAGPMQVSVAFAEGLVTTRPYPYPRSGSVRSEVFTRRGGLYFGVAHLLDFRAPYDRYLYRFADFNAGRYASRNAAFQSAVTQISGIPLTLDGDLLRYENGRPTRDPGATETAVRVLSRRLDLDNDAIRHDLELGTAEGFERTPAYTRVLALADRVAGKRVPRAALPDIELHGPKITRKLTTEWFAQRVDGRYQACLHRLEG
;
A
#
# COMPACT_ATOMS: atom_id res chain seq x y z
N MET A 1 75.22 9.43 -30.37
CA MET A 1 74.31 8.53 -29.60
C MET A 1 73.52 9.40 -28.63
N ALA A 2 72.30 9.76 -29.01
CA ALA A 2 71.39 10.58 -28.18
C ALA A 2 70.33 9.65 -27.58
N ALA A 3 70.27 9.58 -26.26
CA ALA A 3 69.28 8.82 -25.52
C ALA A 3 68.05 9.71 -25.19
N THR A 4 66.94 9.36 -25.80
CA THR A 4 65.65 10.07 -25.56
C THR A 4 64.96 9.44 -24.36
N LEU A 5 64.79 10.24 -23.28
CA LEU A 5 64.05 9.85 -22.10
C LEU A 5 62.55 10.09 -22.36
N VAL A 6 61.72 9.05 -22.34
CA VAL A 6 60.26 9.13 -22.40
C VAL A 6 59.74 9.20 -20.95
N ALA A 7 59.15 10.30 -20.57
CA ALA A 7 58.44 10.47 -19.28
C ALA A 7 57.00 9.98 -19.44
N VAL A 8 56.65 8.90 -18.75
CA VAL A 8 55.28 8.42 -18.63
C VAL A 8 54.56 9.17 -17.50
N VAL A 9 53.57 10.01 -17.85
CA VAL A 9 52.70 10.69 -16.88
C VAL A 9 51.58 9.73 -16.51
N LEU A 10 51.62 9.18 -15.31
CA LEU A 10 50.51 8.43 -14.69
C LEU A 10 49.47 9.45 -14.17
N ALA A 11 48.36 9.60 -14.91
CA ALA A 11 47.19 10.30 -14.45
C ALA A 11 46.47 9.40 -13.44
N GLY A 12 46.63 9.65 -12.15
CA GLY A 12 45.88 9.02 -11.06
C GLY A 12 44.45 9.51 -11.06
N CYS A 13 43.45 8.59 -11.31
CA CYS A 13 42.07 8.85 -11.02
C CYS A 13 41.89 9.05 -9.52
N ALA A 14 41.68 10.30 -9.08
CA ALA A 14 41.21 10.59 -7.74
C ALA A 14 39.77 10.07 -7.60
N ALA A 15 39.61 8.87 -7.03
CA ALA A 15 38.34 8.39 -6.56
C ALA A 15 37.85 9.34 -5.45
N THR A 16 36.79 10.09 -5.71
CA THR A 16 36.08 10.86 -4.68
C THR A 16 35.57 9.87 -3.64
N GLN A 17 36.30 9.72 -2.54
CA GLN A 17 35.80 9.11 -1.32
C GLN A 17 34.57 9.92 -0.91
N ARG A 18 33.38 9.30 -1.01
CA ARG A 18 32.22 9.80 -0.28
C ARG A 18 32.59 9.69 1.18
N ASP A 19 32.64 10.82 1.87
CA ASP A 19 32.68 10.88 3.34
C ASP A 19 31.46 10.10 3.87
N VAL A 20 31.69 8.85 4.23
CA VAL A 20 30.72 8.08 5.02
C VAL A 20 30.89 8.66 6.43
N SER A 21 30.03 9.61 6.80
CA SER A 21 29.91 10.05 8.18
C SER A 21 29.85 8.82 9.08
N PRO A 22 30.59 8.73 10.19
CA PRO A 22 30.56 7.57 11.05
C PRO A 22 29.12 7.35 11.51
N VAL A 23 28.51 6.27 11.06
CA VAL A 23 27.23 5.80 11.59
C VAL A 23 27.47 5.53 13.05
N GLY A 24 26.87 6.32 13.94
CA GLY A 24 26.92 6.09 15.38
C GLY A 24 26.51 4.64 15.70
N PRO A 25 26.82 4.14 16.90
CA PRO A 25 26.46 2.77 17.25
C PRO A 25 24.98 2.49 16.97
N PRO A 26 24.63 1.31 16.44
CA PRO A 26 23.26 1.00 16.10
C PRO A 26 22.36 1.15 17.33
N MET A 27 21.21 1.81 17.16
CA MET A 27 20.23 2.03 18.23
C MET A 27 19.83 0.69 18.87
N THR A 28 19.92 0.59 20.18
CA THR A 28 19.48 -0.60 20.90
C THR A 28 17.97 -0.75 20.85
N ALA A 29 17.47 -1.97 21.04
CA ALA A 29 16.03 -2.23 21.08
C ALA A 29 15.31 -1.41 22.19
N THR A 30 15.98 -1.14 23.30
CA THR A 30 15.43 -0.30 24.38
C THR A 30 15.31 1.14 23.99
N GLU A 31 16.34 1.73 23.37
CA GLU A 31 16.34 3.09 22.86
C GLU A 31 15.30 3.27 21.75
N GLY A 32 15.20 2.29 20.82
CA GLY A 32 14.22 2.33 19.75
C GLY A 32 12.78 2.31 20.25
N ARG A 33 12.46 1.44 21.21
CA ARG A 33 11.14 1.43 21.86
C ARG A 33 10.85 2.73 22.62
N ALA A 34 11.84 3.27 23.32
CA ALA A 34 11.71 4.55 24.03
C ALA A 34 11.44 5.71 23.05
N LEU A 35 12.14 5.73 21.91
CA LEU A 35 11.89 6.74 20.86
C LEU A 35 10.46 6.61 20.29
N VAL A 36 10.01 5.39 19.97
CA VAL A 36 8.62 5.19 19.51
C VAL A 36 7.64 5.66 20.58
N ALA A 37 7.84 5.28 21.85
CA ALA A 37 6.96 5.72 22.94
C ALA A 37 6.90 7.24 23.07
N ARG A 38 8.01 7.95 22.94
CA ARG A 38 8.07 9.41 22.96
C ARG A 38 7.28 10.04 21.81
N LEU A 39 7.33 9.42 20.62
CA LEU A 39 6.68 9.95 19.41
C LEU A 39 5.17 9.63 19.31
N LEU A 40 4.66 8.69 20.10
CA LEU A 40 3.24 8.39 20.16
C LEU A 40 2.44 9.56 20.77
N PRO A 41 1.20 9.83 20.32
CA PRO A 41 0.28 10.78 20.99
C PRO A 41 0.07 10.41 22.45
N ASP A 42 -0.09 11.41 23.34
CA ASP A 42 -0.24 11.17 24.78
C ASP A 42 -1.46 10.31 25.13
N ALA A 43 -2.56 10.49 24.41
CA ALA A 43 -3.80 9.73 24.59
C ALA A 43 -3.76 8.31 24.02
N THR A 44 -2.59 7.82 23.54
CA THR A 44 -2.50 6.45 22.99
C THR A 44 -2.69 5.40 24.08
N PRO A 45 -3.71 4.52 23.98
CA PRO A 45 -3.91 3.44 24.95
C PRO A 45 -2.77 2.42 24.83
N ASP A 46 -2.37 1.78 25.92
CA ASP A 46 -1.26 0.81 25.94
C ASP A 46 -0.02 1.26 25.16
N ARG A 47 0.44 2.48 25.46
CA ARG A 47 1.56 3.14 24.77
C ARG A 47 2.80 2.25 24.65
N ASN A 48 3.14 1.51 25.71
CA ASN A 48 4.29 0.61 25.71
C ASN A 48 4.12 -0.60 24.78
N GLY A 49 2.90 -1.14 24.69
CA GLY A 49 2.58 -2.22 23.75
C GLY A 49 2.68 -1.74 22.29
N TRP A 50 2.16 -0.57 21.96
CA TRP A 50 2.29 0.04 20.63
C TRP A 50 3.77 0.31 20.28
N ALA A 51 4.54 0.85 21.24
CA ALA A 51 5.96 1.11 21.02
C ALA A 51 6.75 -0.18 20.75
N THR A 52 6.46 -1.23 21.51
CA THR A 52 7.09 -2.54 21.35
C THR A 52 6.77 -3.16 20.00
N ASP A 53 5.49 -3.20 19.61
CA ASP A 53 5.07 -3.87 18.39
C ASP A 53 5.49 -3.08 17.12
N LEU A 54 5.46 -1.73 17.17
CA LEU A 54 5.93 -0.91 16.04
C LEU A 54 7.46 -1.01 15.85
N TYR A 55 8.23 -0.95 16.95
CA TYR A 55 9.67 -1.15 16.87
C TYR A 55 10.01 -2.55 16.33
N ALA A 56 9.31 -3.59 16.82
CA ALA A 56 9.50 -4.95 16.36
C ALA A 56 9.18 -5.12 14.86
N ALA A 57 8.16 -4.44 14.36
CA ALA A 57 7.82 -4.43 12.94
C ALA A 57 8.94 -3.81 12.08
N LEU A 58 9.45 -2.63 12.49
CA LEU A 58 10.57 -1.98 11.79
C LEU A 58 11.82 -2.86 11.80
N ALA A 59 12.17 -3.44 12.96
CA ALA A 59 13.34 -4.30 13.10
C ALA A 59 13.23 -5.57 12.25
N ALA A 60 12.07 -6.25 12.25
CA ALA A 60 11.84 -7.46 11.47
C ALA A 60 11.85 -7.21 9.94
N LEU A 61 11.54 -5.98 9.52
CA LEU A 61 11.58 -5.54 8.12
C LEU A 61 12.93 -4.93 7.73
N GLU A 62 13.90 -4.87 8.67
CA GLU A 62 15.19 -4.22 8.47
C GLU A 62 15.07 -2.73 8.08
N ILE A 63 13.98 -2.09 8.50
CA ILE A 63 13.73 -0.67 8.25
C ILE A 63 14.33 0.13 9.43
N PRO A 64 15.25 1.08 9.16
CA PRO A 64 15.84 1.89 10.21
C PRO A 64 14.77 2.60 11.06
N PRO A 65 14.83 2.53 12.40
CA PRO A 65 13.87 3.18 13.29
C PRO A 65 14.16 4.69 13.42
N THR A 66 14.23 5.38 12.28
CA THR A 66 14.39 6.84 12.26
C THR A 66 13.10 7.52 12.72
N PRO A 67 13.18 8.74 13.26
CA PRO A 67 11.98 9.53 13.57
C PRO A 67 10.99 9.59 12.41
N GLN A 68 11.48 9.73 11.17
CA GLN A 68 10.67 9.80 9.97
C GLN A 68 9.89 8.50 9.73
N ASN A 69 10.54 7.34 9.78
CA ASN A 69 9.89 6.04 9.57
C ASN A 69 8.89 5.72 10.69
N ILE A 70 9.25 6.04 11.93
CA ILE A 70 8.38 5.88 13.10
C ILE A 70 7.15 6.78 12.96
N CYS A 71 7.34 8.07 12.69
CA CYS A 71 6.24 9.04 12.56
C CYS A 71 5.35 8.76 11.35
N ALA A 72 5.89 8.26 10.24
CA ALA A 72 5.10 7.84 9.09
C ALA A 72 4.13 6.70 9.48
N SER A 73 4.64 5.69 10.19
CA SER A 73 3.83 4.57 10.67
C SER A 73 2.77 5.01 11.68
N ILE A 74 3.15 5.84 12.66
CA ILE A 74 2.24 6.42 13.66
C ILE A 74 1.12 7.22 12.98
N ALA A 75 1.45 8.05 11.99
CA ALA A 75 0.50 8.89 11.29
C ALA A 75 -0.58 8.06 10.56
N VAL A 76 -0.19 6.96 9.93
CA VAL A 76 -1.14 6.04 9.27
C VAL A 76 -2.01 5.34 10.32
N VAL A 77 -1.46 4.77 11.40
CA VAL A 77 -2.23 4.16 12.49
C VAL A 77 -3.24 5.15 13.08
N GLN A 78 -2.81 6.39 13.31
CA GLN A 78 -3.68 7.44 13.83
C GLN A 78 -4.81 7.81 12.86
N GLN A 79 -4.53 7.78 11.56
CA GLN A 79 -5.53 8.05 10.52
C GLN A 79 -6.54 6.92 10.40
N GLU A 80 -6.08 5.68 10.36
CA GLU A 80 -6.90 4.52 10.01
C GLU A 80 -7.74 4.01 11.21
N SER A 81 -7.13 3.93 12.38
CA SER A 81 -7.78 3.30 13.55
C SER A 81 -7.83 4.17 14.80
N GLY A 82 -7.06 5.26 14.86
CA GLY A 82 -6.88 6.00 16.10
C GLY A 82 -6.33 5.11 17.22
N PHE A 83 -5.38 4.25 16.93
CA PHE A 83 -4.77 3.29 17.85
C PHE A 83 -5.75 2.25 18.42
N ARG A 84 -6.76 1.86 17.66
CA ARG A 84 -7.65 0.74 17.98
C ARG A 84 -7.31 -0.44 17.09
N VAL A 85 -7.14 -1.62 17.68
CA VAL A 85 -6.78 -2.84 16.93
C VAL A 85 -7.95 -3.33 16.09
N ASP A 86 -9.16 -3.29 16.65
CA ASP A 86 -10.40 -3.72 16.00
C ASP A 86 -11.50 -2.67 16.25
N PRO A 87 -11.50 -1.56 15.49
CA PRO A 87 -12.44 -0.48 15.69
C PRO A 87 -13.88 -0.89 15.32
N ALA A 88 -14.83 -0.51 16.17
CA ALA A 88 -16.23 -0.71 15.85
C ALA A 88 -16.67 0.17 14.66
N VAL A 89 -17.45 -0.42 13.75
CA VAL A 89 -18.02 0.25 12.59
C VAL A 89 -19.51 0.49 12.84
N PRO A 90 -19.97 1.74 12.99
CA PRO A 90 -21.38 2.03 13.20
C PRO A 90 -22.25 1.44 12.07
N GLY A 91 -23.31 0.73 12.45
CA GLY A 91 -24.27 0.16 11.50
C GLY A 91 -23.74 -1.00 10.64
N LEU A 92 -22.59 -1.62 10.97
CA LEU A 92 -21.98 -2.66 10.17
C LEU A 92 -22.93 -3.83 9.85
N ALA A 93 -23.72 -4.30 10.82
CA ALA A 93 -24.70 -5.35 10.61
C ALA A 93 -25.74 -4.99 9.52
N ALA A 94 -26.24 -3.76 9.54
CA ALA A 94 -27.20 -3.28 8.54
C ALA A 94 -26.56 -3.15 7.14
N ILE A 95 -25.34 -2.63 7.09
CA ILE A 95 -24.54 -2.52 5.84
C ILE A 95 -24.33 -3.93 5.24
N ALA A 96 -23.90 -4.88 6.07
CA ALA A 96 -23.65 -6.24 5.65
C ALA A 96 -24.91 -6.94 5.13
N LYS A 97 -26.04 -6.82 5.84
CA LYS A 97 -27.33 -7.37 5.39
C LYS A 97 -27.75 -6.81 4.03
N LYS A 98 -27.63 -5.48 3.84
CA LYS A 98 -27.92 -4.82 2.56
C LYS A 98 -27.04 -5.36 1.43
N GLU A 99 -25.75 -5.54 1.68
CA GLU A 99 -24.83 -6.08 0.67
C GLU A 99 -25.10 -7.56 0.36
N ILE A 100 -25.40 -8.38 1.37
CA ILE A 100 -25.79 -9.78 1.20
C ILE A 100 -27.05 -9.87 0.32
N GLU A 101 -28.07 -9.03 0.60
CA GLU A 101 -29.30 -8.99 -0.18
C GLU A 101 -29.05 -8.58 -1.63
N ALA A 102 -28.26 -7.52 -1.85
CA ALA A 102 -27.91 -7.09 -3.19
C ALA A 102 -27.11 -8.17 -3.97
N ARG A 103 -26.25 -8.94 -3.31
CA ARG A 103 -25.53 -10.07 -3.94
C ARG A 103 -26.46 -11.22 -4.24
N ARG A 104 -27.39 -11.53 -3.32
CA ARG A 104 -28.44 -12.56 -3.52
C ARG A 104 -29.24 -12.25 -4.79
N GLU A 105 -29.73 -11.00 -4.93
CA GLU A 105 -30.51 -10.58 -6.09
C GLU A 105 -29.72 -10.70 -7.38
N ARG A 106 -28.50 -10.20 -7.42
CA ARG A 106 -27.60 -10.30 -8.59
C ARG A 106 -27.32 -11.75 -9.00
N ALA A 107 -27.24 -12.65 -8.03
CA ALA A 107 -27.00 -14.07 -8.27
C ALA A 107 -28.28 -14.87 -8.57
N GLY A 108 -29.47 -14.25 -8.53
CA GLY A 108 -30.76 -14.93 -8.75
C GLY A 108 -31.10 -15.96 -7.67
N VAL A 109 -30.50 -15.85 -6.46
CA VAL A 109 -30.75 -16.80 -5.37
C VAL A 109 -32.10 -16.50 -4.70
N PRO A 110 -33.03 -17.48 -4.56
CA PRO A 110 -34.30 -17.26 -3.87
C PRO A 110 -34.10 -16.82 -2.41
N ARG A 111 -34.97 -15.92 -1.91
CA ARG A 111 -34.94 -15.44 -0.53
C ARG A 111 -34.94 -16.57 0.50
N LEU A 112 -35.77 -17.57 0.27
CA LEU A 112 -35.91 -18.75 1.14
C LEU A 112 -34.55 -19.46 1.35
N VAL A 113 -33.69 -19.52 0.31
CA VAL A 113 -32.39 -20.18 0.40
C VAL A 113 -31.44 -19.35 1.31
N LEU A 114 -31.46 -18.02 1.21
CA LEU A 114 -30.70 -17.16 2.09
C LEU A 114 -31.20 -17.30 3.54
N ASP A 115 -32.50 -17.25 3.76
CA ASP A 115 -33.08 -17.35 5.11
C ASP A 115 -32.74 -18.72 5.75
N ALA A 116 -32.78 -19.81 4.97
CA ALA A 116 -32.36 -21.13 5.43
C ALA A 116 -30.84 -21.15 5.78
N ALA A 117 -29.99 -20.54 4.96
CA ALA A 117 -28.54 -20.44 5.23
C ALA A 117 -28.26 -19.66 6.50
N LEU A 118 -28.96 -18.54 6.72
CA LEU A 118 -28.79 -17.71 7.92
C LEU A 118 -29.34 -18.39 9.19
N ALA A 119 -30.28 -19.29 9.07
CA ALA A 119 -30.82 -20.10 10.19
C ALA A 119 -29.89 -21.25 10.63
N LEU A 120 -28.89 -21.61 9.83
CA LEU A 120 -27.95 -22.68 10.18
C LEU A 120 -27.17 -22.33 11.47
N PRO A 121 -26.88 -23.31 12.36
CA PRO A 121 -26.07 -23.11 13.53
C PRO A 121 -24.59 -22.90 13.15
N SER A 122 -23.96 -21.89 13.70
CA SER A 122 -22.54 -21.60 13.54
C SER A 122 -21.67 -22.32 14.59
N SER A 123 -20.35 -22.13 14.54
CA SER A 123 -19.38 -22.78 15.43
C SER A 123 -19.63 -22.51 16.92
N ASN A 124 -20.28 -21.37 17.27
CA ASN A 124 -20.58 -20.99 18.66
C ASN A 124 -22.02 -21.34 19.11
N GLY A 125 -22.76 -22.13 18.34
CA GLY A 125 -24.14 -22.57 18.65
C GLY A 125 -25.24 -21.58 18.29
N ARG A 126 -24.91 -20.31 17.99
CA ARG A 126 -25.87 -19.31 17.48
C ARG A 126 -26.07 -19.45 16.00
N SER A 127 -27.24 -19.06 15.47
CA SER A 127 -27.41 -19.00 14.02
C SER A 127 -26.51 -17.97 13.35
N TYR A 128 -26.23 -18.15 12.06
CA TYR A 128 -25.47 -17.13 11.29
C TYR A 128 -26.20 -15.79 11.23
N GLY A 129 -27.55 -15.82 11.18
CA GLY A 129 -28.38 -14.60 11.25
C GLY A 129 -28.19 -13.83 12.56
N GLU A 130 -28.28 -14.51 13.71
CA GLU A 130 -28.04 -13.88 15.02
C GLU A 130 -26.63 -13.34 15.18
N ARG A 131 -25.62 -14.03 14.64
CA ARG A 131 -24.23 -13.51 14.64
C ARG A 131 -24.10 -12.30 13.75
N LEU A 132 -24.71 -12.31 12.56
CA LEU A 132 -24.71 -11.17 11.64
C LEU A 132 -25.38 -9.96 12.25
N ASP A 133 -26.46 -10.12 13.02
CA ASP A 133 -27.15 -9.05 13.74
C ASP A 133 -26.26 -8.42 14.82
N GLY A 134 -25.39 -9.22 15.42
CA GLY A 134 -24.46 -8.78 16.47
C GLY A 134 -23.11 -8.27 15.98
N VAL A 135 -22.84 -8.27 14.68
CA VAL A 135 -21.52 -7.83 14.14
C VAL A 135 -21.34 -6.33 14.35
N LYS A 136 -20.20 -5.98 14.97
CA LYS A 136 -19.80 -4.61 15.24
C LYS A 136 -18.46 -4.24 14.60
N THR A 137 -17.60 -5.21 14.32
CA THR A 137 -16.23 -4.98 13.81
C THR A 137 -15.97 -5.78 12.54
N GLU A 138 -14.98 -5.34 11.78
CA GLU A 138 -14.57 -6.03 10.55
C GLU A 138 -13.95 -7.42 10.85
N MET A 139 -13.28 -7.57 11.98
CA MET A 139 -12.77 -8.87 12.43
C MET A 139 -13.93 -9.85 12.65
N GLN A 140 -14.98 -9.43 13.38
CA GLN A 140 -16.17 -10.28 13.60
C GLN A 140 -16.88 -10.66 12.29
N MET A 141 -16.92 -9.74 11.32
CA MET A 141 -17.49 -10.00 9.99
C MET A 141 -16.63 -11.01 9.22
N SER A 142 -15.30 -10.85 9.23
CA SER A 142 -14.38 -11.79 8.59
C SER A 142 -14.49 -13.18 9.20
N ASP A 143 -14.50 -13.29 10.55
CA ASP A 143 -14.63 -14.55 11.26
C ASP A 143 -15.97 -15.25 10.99
N LEU A 144 -17.05 -14.47 10.91
CA LEU A 144 -18.37 -14.98 10.55
C LEU A 144 -18.37 -15.62 9.14
N PHE A 145 -17.73 -14.93 8.19
CA PHE A 145 -17.63 -15.43 6.82
C PHE A 145 -16.74 -16.69 6.74
N GLU A 146 -15.58 -16.68 7.38
CA GLU A 146 -14.66 -17.83 7.41
C GLU A 146 -15.31 -19.07 8.06
N ASP A 147 -16.06 -18.87 9.15
CA ASP A 147 -16.83 -19.94 9.80
C ASP A 147 -17.90 -20.52 8.84
N PHE A 148 -18.64 -19.64 8.15
CA PHE A 148 -19.66 -20.04 7.20
C PHE A 148 -19.08 -20.87 6.05
N ILE A 149 -18.06 -20.37 5.35
CA ILE A 149 -17.47 -21.10 4.22
C ILE A 149 -16.73 -22.37 4.67
N GLY A 150 -16.25 -22.43 5.91
CA GLY A 150 -15.63 -23.62 6.49
C GLY A 150 -16.60 -24.79 6.68
N ARG A 151 -17.91 -24.52 6.78
CA ARG A 151 -18.97 -25.54 6.97
C ARG A 151 -19.62 -25.98 5.67
N VAL A 152 -19.50 -25.19 4.61
CA VAL A 152 -20.01 -25.53 3.29
C VAL A 152 -19.02 -26.49 2.61
N PRO A 153 -19.45 -27.66 2.08
CA PRO A 153 -18.55 -28.52 1.33
C PRO A 153 -17.87 -27.78 0.20
N LEU A 154 -16.53 -27.87 0.14
CA LEU A 154 -15.69 -27.12 -0.80
C LEU A 154 -15.83 -25.59 -0.72
N GLY A 155 -16.47 -25.06 0.35
CA GLY A 155 -16.70 -23.62 0.51
C GLY A 155 -15.40 -22.80 0.51
N ARG A 156 -14.36 -23.27 1.18
CA ARG A 156 -13.04 -22.60 1.15
C ARG A 156 -12.40 -22.60 -0.23
N THR A 157 -12.60 -23.63 -1.02
CA THR A 157 -12.05 -23.71 -2.39
C THR A 157 -12.72 -22.71 -3.33
N PHE A 158 -14.04 -22.50 -3.19
CA PHE A 158 -14.80 -21.66 -4.12
C PHE A 158 -15.05 -20.23 -3.63
N PHE A 159 -14.93 -19.97 -2.31
CA PHE A 159 -15.38 -18.70 -1.72
C PHE A 159 -14.32 -18.02 -0.85
N ALA A 160 -13.12 -18.57 -0.68
CA ALA A 160 -12.07 -17.93 0.14
C ALA A 160 -11.80 -16.48 -0.28
N ASP A 161 -11.70 -16.23 -1.59
CA ASP A 161 -11.44 -14.91 -2.17
C ASP A 161 -12.65 -13.96 -2.10
N ARG A 162 -13.80 -14.43 -1.61
CA ARG A 162 -15.06 -13.66 -1.55
C ARG A 162 -15.35 -13.07 -0.18
N ASN A 163 -14.40 -13.18 0.77
CA ASN A 163 -14.54 -12.53 2.07
C ASN A 163 -14.77 -11.03 1.87
N PRO A 164 -15.84 -10.43 2.45
CA PRO A 164 -16.16 -9.02 2.24
C PRO A 164 -15.15 -8.06 2.87
N VAL A 165 -14.31 -8.55 3.78
CA VAL A 165 -13.27 -7.74 4.44
C VAL A 165 -11.96 -7.90 3.71
N HIS A 166 -11.56 -6.86 2.98
CA HIS A 166 -10.36 -6.85 2.14
C HIS A 166 -9.17 -6.16 2.80
N THR A 167 -9.42 -5.25 3.74
CA THR A 167 -8.41 -4.55 4.54
C THR A 167 -8.69 -4.75 6.02
N ALA A 168 -7.64 -4.76 6.85
CA ALA A 168 -7.80 -5.09 8.26
C ALA A 168 -6.70 -4.47 9.15
N GLY A 169 -6.96 -4.54 10.45
CA GLY A 169 -6.00 -4.18 11.48
C GLY A 169 -5.78 -2.67 11.64
N PRO A 170 -4.83 -2.29 12.51
CA PRO A 170 -4.64 -0.90 12.92
C PRO A 170 -4.17 0.04 11.80
N MET A 171 -3.63 -0.49 10.73
CA MET A 171 -3.22 0.28 9.54
C MET A 171 -4.14 0.04 8.33
N GLN A 172 -5.22 -0.73 8.47
CA GLN A 172 -6.14 -1.08 7.37
C GLN A 172 -5.41 -1.59 6.12
N VAL A 173 -4.44 -2.47 6.34
CA VAL A 173 -3.64 -3.05 5.26
C VAL A 173 -4.43 -4.13 4.51
N SER A 174 -4.19 -4.24 3.20
CA SER A 174 -4.79 -5.28 2.36
C SER A 174 -4.40 -6.69 2.84
N VAL A 175 -5.40 -7.55 3.04
CA VAL A 175 -5.17 -8.96 3.38
C VAL A 175 -4.45 -9.68 2.23
N ALA A 176 -4.83 -9.41 0.98
CA ALA A 176 -4.16 -9.98 -0.19
C ALA A 176 -2.68 -9.56 -0.27
N PHE A 177 -2.36 -8.30 0.10
CA PHE A 177 -0.96 -7.87 0.21
C PHE A 177 -0.21 -8.67 1.29
N ALA A 178 -0.82 -8.87 2.47
CA ALA A 178 -0.20 -9.63 3.55
C ALA A 178 0.03 -11.10 3.16
N GLU A 179 -0.95 -11.72 2.51
CA GLU A 179 -0.85 -13.09 1.99
C GLU A 179 0.25 -13.22 0.92
N GLY A 180 0.34 -12.24 0.00
CA GLY A 180 1.41 -12.19 -1.00
C GLY A 180 2.79 -11.97 -0.37
N LEU A 181 2.92 -11.13 0.66
CA LEU A 181 4.19 -10.87 1.33
C LEU A 181 4.77 -12.13 1.97
N VAL A 182 3.94 -12.95 2.62
CA VAL A 182 4.42 -14.17 3.29
C VAL A 182 4.84 -15.29 2.33
N THR A 183 4.54 -15.18 1.05
CA THR A 183 5.06 -16.11 0.03
C THR A 183 6.51 -15.82 -0.33
N THR A 184 6.95 -14.57 -0.15
CA THR A 184 8.30 -14.11 -0.51
C THR A 184 9.20 -13.86 0.69
N ARG A 185 8.60 -13.57 1.85
CA ARG A 185 9.30 -13.30 3.11
C ARG A 185 8.61 -14.04 4.27
N PRO A 186 9.32 -14.89 5.04
CA PRO A 186 8.74 -15.56 6.20
C PRO A 186 8.18 -14.54 7.22
N TYR A 187 6.97 -14.80 7.72
CA TYR A 187 6.40 -14.01 8.80
C TYR A 187 7.18 -14.23 10.09
N PRO A 188 7.68 -13.17 10.76
CA PRO A 188 8.69 -13.32 11.83
C PRO A 188 8.13 -13.73 13.18
N TYR A 189 6.81 -13.80 13.34
CA TYR A 189 6.17 -14.08 14.63
C TYR A 189 5.45 -15.43 14.61
N PRO A 190 5.30 -16.11 15.78
CA PRO A 190 4.44 -17.27 15.90
C PRO A 190 3.02 -16.93 15.45
N ARG A 191 2.43 -17.77 14.59
CA ARG A 191 1.05 -17.62 14.12
C ARG A 191 0.13 -18.54 14.91
N SER A 192 -1.00 -18.01 15.35
CA SER A 192 -2.09 -18.79 15.95
C SER A 192 -3.14 -19.23 14.92
N GLY A 193 -3.09 -18.71 13.69
CA GLY A 193 -4.07 -18.95 12.65
C GLY A 193 -3.57 -18.62 11.24
N SER A 194 -4.48 -18.13 10.41
CA SER A 194 -4.21 -17.69 9.04
C SER A 194 -3.46 -16.35 9.00
N VAL A 195 -2.86 -16.01 7.85
CA VAL A 195 -2.28 -14.67 7.63
C VAL A 195 -3.36 -13.60 7.81
N ARG A 196 -4.57 -13.84 7.33
CA ARG A 196 -5.72 -12.97 7.52
C ARG A 196 -5.96 -12.66 9.01
N SER A 197 -5.97 -13.68 9.89
CA SER A 197 -6.17 -13.46 11.33
C SER A 197 -5.04 -12.67 11.96
N GLU A 198 -3.79 -12.84 11.49
CA GLU A 198 -2.66 -12.04 11.96
C GLU A 198 -2.79 -10.57 11.60
N VAL A 199 -3.32 -10.22 10.42
CA VAL A 199 -3.55 -8.81 10.01
C VAL A 199 -4.46 -8.07 10.99
N PHE A 200 -5.42 -8.76 11.61
CA PHE A 200 -6.31 -8.16 12.62
C PHE A 200 -5.64 -7.95 13.98
N THR A 201 -4.48 -8.55 14.23
CA THR A 201 -3.74 -8.30 15.48
C THR A 201 -2.99 -6.97 15.44
N ARG A 202 -2.66 -6.37 16.60
CA ARG A 202 -1.82 -5.17 16.63
C ARG A 202 -0.45 -5.45 16.01
N ARG A 203 0.20 -6.53 16.40
CA ARG A 203 1.54 -6.90 15.93
C ARG A 203 1.58 -7.20 14.43
N GLY A 204 0.68 -8.07 13.97
CA GLY A 204 0.62 -8.44 12.55
C GLY A 204 0.18 -7.28 11.69
N GLY A 205 -0.86 -6.54 12.09
CA GLY A 205 -1.33 -5.36 11.35
C GLY A 205 -0.28 -4.26 11.24
N LEU A 206 0.55 -4.05 12.28
CA LEU A 206 1.71 -3.15 12.19
C LEU A 206 2.79 -3.71 11.25
N TYR A 207 3.14 -5.00 11.37
CA TYR A 207 4.14 -5.61 10.49
C TYR A 207 3.76 -5.45 9.00
N PHE A 208 2.56 -5.88 8.63
CA PHE A 208 2.11 -5.80 7.24
C PHE A 208 1.88 -4.36 6.79
N GLY A 209 1.35 -3.49 7.66
CA GLY A 209 1.13 -2.09 7.34
C GLY A 209 2.41 -1.30 7.15
N VAL A 210 3.41 -1.50 8.03
CA VAL A 210 4.76 -0.90 7.88
C VAL A 210 5.45 -1.43 6.64
N ALA A 211 5.35 -2.74 6.35
CA ALA A 211 5.85 -3.30 5.12
C ALA A 211 5.22 -2.62 3.90
N HIS A 212 3.89 -2.48 3.87
CA HIS A 212 3.20 -1.84 2.76
C HIS A 212 3.63 -0.38 2.55
N LEU A 213 3.79 0.37 3.65
CA LEU A 213 4.14 1.79 3.62
C LEU A 213 5.61 2.05 3.27
N LEU A 214 6.54 1.26 3.83
CA LEU A 214 7.96 1.60 3.86
C LEU A 214 8.87 0.60 3.16
N ASP A 215 8.50 -0.69 3.07
CA ASP A 215 9.35 -1.75 2.53
C ASP A 215 9.29 -1.81 0.98
N PHE A 216 9.60 -0.69 0.36
CA PHE A 216 9.84 -0.56 -1.08
C PHE A 216 10.68 0.67 -1.38
N ARG A 217 11.49 0.59 -2.43
CA ARG A 217 12.26 1.73 -2.91
C ARG A 217 11.34 2.67 -3.70
N ALA A 218 11.20 3.91 -3.21
CA ALA A 218 10.45 4.94 -3.91
C ALA A 218 11.40 5.93 -4.62
N PRO A 219 11.03 6.45 -5.80
CA PRO A 219 11.85 7.43 -6.54
C PRO A 219 11.67 8.86 -6.01
N TYR A 220 11.13 9.03 -4.82
CA TYR A 220 10.83 10.32 -4.17
C TYR A 220 11.13 10.26 -2.67
N ASP A 221 11.53 11.41 -2.10
CA ASP A 221 11.95 11.52 -0.70
C ASP A 221 10.82 11.99 0.22
N ARG A 222 9.78 12.68 -0.32
CA ARG A 222 8.68 13.19 0.49
C ARG A 222 7.71 12.08 0.90
N TYR A 223 7.46 11.94 2.19
CA TYR A 223 6.52 10.96 2.74
C TYR A 223 5.07 11.16 2.29
N LEU A 224 4.69 12.39 1.89
CA LEU A 224 3.40 12.70 1.30
C LEU A 224 3.03 11.72 0.17
N TYR A 225 3.98 11.39 -0.71
CA TYR A 225 3.77 10.45 -1.81
C TYR A 225 3.66 9.00 -1.33
N ARG A 226 4.39 8.62 -0.27
CA ARG A 226 4.22 7.30 0.36
C ARG A 226 2.85 7.13 0.99
N PHE A 227 2.29 8.21 1.57
CA PHE A 227 0.92 8.18 2.07
C PHE A 227 -0.11 8.06 0.96
N ALA A 228 0.09 8.74 -0.16
CA ALA A 228 -0.74 8.57 -1.34
C ALA A 228 -0.66 7.13 -1.87
N ASP A 229 0.55 6.59 -2.00
CA ASP A 229 0.78 5.20 -2.45
C ASP A 229 0.23 4.15 -1.48
N PHE A 230 0.23 4.45 -0.17
CA PHE A 230 -0.39 3.57 0.82
C PHE A 230 -1.88 3.38 0.57
N ASN A 231 -2.55 4.44 0.16
CA ASN A 231 -3.98 4.45 -0.15
C ASN A 231 -4.31 3.92 -1.57
N ALA A 232 -3.53 4.35 -2.56
CA ALA A 232 -3.81 4.09 -3.99
C ALA A 232 -3.09 2.85 -4.55
N GLY A 233 -2.14 2.30 -3.81
CA GLY A 233 -1.23 1.23 -4.26
C GLY A 233 0.20 1.73 -4.47
N ARG A 234 1.16 0.87 -4.18
CA ARG A 234 2.59 1.20 -4.34
C ARG A 234 2.88 1.72 -5.73
N TYR A 235 3.69 2.78 -5.81
CA TYR A 235 4.10 3.46 -7.03
C TYR A 235 3.01 4.28 -7.75
N ALA A 236 1.80 4.39 -7.22
CA ALA A 236 0.74 5.20 -7.83
C ALA A 236 1.18 6.65 -8.06
N SER A 237 1.90 7.25 -7.09
CA SER A 237 2.43 8.62 -7.23
C SER A 237 3.49 8.76 -8.32
N ARG A 238 4.37 7.76 -8.50
CA ARG A 238 5.33 7.69 -9.60
C ARG A 238 4.60 7.59 -10.95
N ASN A 239 3.62 6.72 -11.00
CA ASN A 239 2.85 6.46 -12.21
C ASN A 239 1.99 7.66 -12.60
N ALA A 240 1.40 8.38 -11.63
CA ALA A 240 0.68 9.62 -11.87
C ALA A 240 1.60 10.71 -12.49
N ALA A 241 2.84 10.81 -12.00
CA ALA A 241 3.82 11.71 -12.63
C ALA A 241 4.19 11.27 -14.04
N PHE A 242 4.31 9.97 -14.30
CA PHE A 242 4.52 9.41 -15.63
C PHE A 242 3.34 9.75 -16.56
N GLN A 243 2.09 9.57 -16.11
CA GLN A 243 0.88 9.95 -16.85
C GLN A 243 0.86 11.47 -17.19
N SER A 244 1.25 12.30 -16.22
CA SER A 244 1.38 13.76 -16.45
C SER A 244 2.42 14.07 -17.54
N ALA A 245 3.58 13.40 -17.50
CA ALA A 245 4.60 13.55 -18.54
C ALA A 245 4.11 13.07 -19.91
N VAL A 246 3.39 11.94 -19.98
CA VAL A 246 2.77 11.44 -21.23
C VAL A 246 1.75 12.43 -21.76
N THR A 247 0.87 12.99 -20.91
CA THR A 247 -0.09 14.04 -21.31
C THR A 247 0.64 15.22 -21.93
N GLN A 248 1.71 15.70 -21.31
CA GLN A 248 2.46 16.86 -21.80
C GLN A 248 3.09 16.65 -23.18
N ILE A 249 3.62 15.44 -23.46
CA ILE A 249 4.35 15.19 -24.73
C ILE A 249 3.50 14.61 -25.84
N SER A 250 2.35 13.99 -25.51
CA SER A 250 1.39 13.45 -26.48
C SER A 250 0.28 14.43 -26.84
N GLY A 251 -0.04 15.38 -25.96
CA GLY A 251 -1.22 16.23 -26.05
C GLY A 251 -2.53 15.52 -25.71
N ILE A 252 -2.49 14.25 -25.31
CA ILE A 252 -3.66 13.44 -24.92
C ILE A 252 -3.87 13.59 -23.42
N PRO A 253 -4.99 14.16 -22.95
CA PRO A 253 -5.26 14.29 -21.52
C PRO A 253 -5.48 12.90 -20.88
N LEU A 254 -4.79 12.64 -19.77
CA LEU A 254 -4.91 11.42 -18.97
C LEU A 254 -5.38 11.77 -17.57
N THR A 255 -6.20 10.92 -16.98
CA THR A 255 -6.44 10.92 -15.53
C THR A 255 -5.18 10.45 -14.83
N LEU A 256 -4.77 11.17 -13.80
CA LEU A 256 -3.57 10.84 -13.03
C LEU A 256 -3.91 9.81 -11.92
N ASP A 257 -4.46 8.67 -12.29
CA ASP A 257 -4.91 7.62 -11.37
C ASP A 257 -3.80 6.63 -10.96
N GLY A 258 -2.67 6.68 -11.66
CA GLY A 258 -1.56 5.75 -11.44
C GLY A 258 -1.70 4.43 -12.19
N ASP A 259 -2.81 4.18 -12.88
CA ASP A 259 -3.03 2.98 -13.68
C ASP A 259 -2.38 3.12 -15.07
N LEU A 260 -1.34 2.33 -15.30
CA LEU A 260 -0.64 2.35 -16.60
C LEU A 260 -1.29 1.46 -17.65
N LEU A 261 -2.05 0.47 -17.21
CA LEU A 261 -2.81 -0.47 -18.03
C LEU A 261 -4.29 -0.42 -17.67
N ARG A 262 -5.12 -0.98 -18.51
CA ARG A 262 -6.50 -1.26 -18.16
C ARG A 262 -6.59 -2.54 -17.32
N TYR A 263 -7.30 -2.49 -16.20
CA TYR A 263 -7.48 -3.62 -15.30
C TYR A 263 -8.95 -4.05 -15.24
N GLU A 264 -9.18 -5.37 -15.21
CA GLU A 264 -10.48 -5.97 -14.91
C GLU A 264 -10.28 -7.09 -13.89
N ASN A 265 -11.02 -7.03 -12.79
CA ASN A 265 -10.86 -7.97 -11.66
C ASN A 265 -9.40 -8.05 -11.13
N GLY A 266 -8.70 -6.92 -11.08
CA GLY A 266 -7.31 -6.83 -10.60
C GLY A 266 -6.25 -7.40 -11.55
N ARG A 267 -6.62 -7.74 -12.78
CA ARG A 267 -5.69 -8.26 -13.81
C ARG A 267 -5.65 -7.33 -15.01
N PRO A 268 -4.47 -7.11 -15.63
CA PRO A 268 -4.39 -6.32 -16.84
C PRO A 268 -5.18 -7.00 -17.99
N THR A 269 -5.97 -6.21 -18.71
CA THR A 269 -6.69 -6.69 -19.91
C THR A 269 -5.76 -6.74 -21.12
N ARG A 270 -6.18 -7.43 -22.19
CA ARG A 270 -5.47 -7.42 -23.47
C ARG A 270 -5.65 -6.08 -24.20
N ASP A 271 -6.81 -5.44 -24.03
CA ASP A 271 -7.11 -4.17 -24.66
C ASP A 271 -6.32 -3.04 -24.00
N PRO A 272 -5.69 -2.15 -24.77
CA PRO A 272 -4.93 -1.04 -24.22
C PRO A 272 -5.82 -0.06 -23.45
N GLY A 273 -5.34 0.38 -22.28
CA GLY A 273 -5.93 1.48 -21.52
C GLY A 273 -5.57 2.85 -22.09
N ALA A 274 -6.06 3.90 -21.45
CA ALA A 274 -5.82 5.29 -21.89
C ALA A 274 -4.32 5.63 -21.87
N THR A 275 -3.63 5.30 -20.77
CA THR A 275 -2.18 5.58 -20.64
C THR A 275 -1.38 4.82 -21.70
N GLU A 276 -1.63 3.53 -21.87
CA GLU A 276 -0.97 2.72 -22.89
C GLU A 276 -1.20 3.25 -24.29
N THR A 277 -2.44 3.63 -24.64
CA THR A 277 -2.79 4.21 -25.91
C THR A 277 -2.02 5.51 -26.18
N ALA A 278 -1.94 6.39 -25.18
CA ALA A 278 -1.20 7.64 -25.30
C ALA A 278 0.31 7.44 -25.48
N VAL A 279 0.90 6.42 -24.79
CA VAL A 279 2.33 6.07 -24.99
C VAL A 279 2.55 5.48 -26.38
N ARG A 280 1.66 4.64 -26.89
CA ARG A 280 1.74 4.07 -28.25
C ARG A 280 1.72 5.12 -29.36
N VAL A 281 0.99 6.22 -29.18
CA VAL A 281 1.04 7.37 -30.11
C VAL A 281 2.45 7.99 -30.21
N LEU A 282 3.24 7.85 -29.13
CA LEU A 282 4.61 8.35 -29.08
C LEU A 282 5.66 7.32 -29.57
N SER A 283 5.28 6.12 -30.00
CA SER A 283 6.15 4.99 -30.33
C SER A 283 7.37 5.37 -31.18
N ARG A 284 7.18 6.13 -32.26
CA ARG A 284 8.26 6.62 -33.12
C ARG A 284 9.20 7.58 -32.41
N ARG A 285 8.67 8.48 -31.58
CA ARG A 285 9.48 9.46 -30.81
C ARG A 285 10.26 8.80 -29.68
N LEU A 286 9.74 7.70 -29.17
CA LEU A 286 10.35 6.89 -28.11
C LEU A 286 11.25 5.78 -28.66
N ASP A 287 11.21 5.53 -29.98
CA ASP A 287 11.90 4.39 -30.61
C ASP A 287 11.55 3.06 -29.88
N LEU A 288 10.25 2.81 -29.72
CA LEU A 288 9.68 1.61 -29.09
C LEU A 288 8.49 1.12 -29.91
N ASP A 289 8.38 -0.19 -30.10
CA ASP A 289 7.17 -0.80 -30.64
C ASP A 289 6.10 -0.98 -29.56
N ASN A 290 4.90 -1.37 -29.99
CA ASN A 290 3.75 -1.50 -29.08
C ASN A 290 3.92 -2.64 -28.04
N ASP A 291 4.63 -3.69 -28.40
CA ASP A 291 4.85 -4.85 -27.51
C ASP A 291 5.87 -4.51 -26.43
N ALA A 292 6.95 -3.81 -26.78
CA ALA A 292 7.93 -3.28 -25.83
C ALA A 292 7.26 -2.28 -24.87
N ILE A 293 6.42 -1.36 -25.39
CA ILE A 293 5.64 -0.43 -24.54
C ILE A 293 4.77 -1.22 -23.56
N ARG A 294 4.02 -2.20 -24.05
CA ARG A 294 3.14 -3.02 -23.20
C ARG A 294 3.92 -3.74 -22.10
N HIS A 295 5.01 -4.42 -22.49
CA HIS A 295 5.87 -5.14 -21.56
C HIS A 295 6.41 -4.23 -20.44
N ASP A 296 6.87 -3.03 -20.81
CA ASP A 296 7.39 -2.05 -19.86
C ASP A 296 6.29 -1.56 -18.89
N LEU A 297 5.09 -1.26 -19.41
CA LEU A 297 3.97 -0.79 -18.58
C LEU A 297 3.44 -1.86 -17.62
N GLU A 298 3.59 -3.15 -17.91
CA GLU A 298 3.26 -4.26 -17.00
C GLU A 298 4.10 -4.22 -15.71
N LEU A 299 5.28 -3.62 -15.75
CA LEU A 299 6.12 -3.39 -14.59
C LEU A 299 5.68 -2.18 -13.73
N GLY A 300 4.59 -1.50 -14.09
CA GLY A 300 4.10 -0.30 -13.41
C GLY A 300 3.84 -0.46 -11.91
N THR A 301 3.59 -1.67 -11.43
CA THR A 301 3.42 -1.97 -10.00
C THR A 301 4.70 -2.44 -9.31
N ALA A 302 5.83 -2.44 -10.01
CA ALA A 302 7.13 -2.91 -9.53
C ALA A 302 8.21 -1.82 -9.60
N GLU A 303 9.27 -1.99 -8.82
CA GLU A 303 10.45 -1.11 -8.85
C GLU A 303 11.11 -1.06 -10.23
N GLY A 304 11.10 -2.19 -10.95
CA GLY A 304 11.73 -2.34 -12.24
C GLY A 304 11.28 -1.36 -13.32
N PHE A 305 10.07 -0.82 -13.22
CA PHE A 305 9.52 0.13 -14.20
C PHE A 305 10.42 1.35 -14.42
N GLU A 306 11.07 1.86 -13.37
CA GLU A 306 11.97 3.03 -13.48
C GLU A 306 13.19 2.80 -14.39
N ARG A 307 13.55 1.55 -14.63
CA ARG A 307 14.69 1.16 -15.48
C ARG A 307 14.27 0.82 -16.90
N THR A 308 12.96 0.81 -17.19
CA THR A 308 12.48 0.46 -18.53
C THR A 308 12.74 1.58 -19.55
N PRO A 309 12.89 1.21 -20.83
CA PRO A 309 12.96 2.16 -21.93
C PRO A 309 11.74 3.11 -21.98
N ALA A 310 10.51 2.60 -21.78
CA ALA A 310 9.31 3.45 -21.79
C ALA A 310 9.38 4.54 -20.71
N TYR A 311 9.71 4.19 -19.47
CA TYR A 311 9.80 5.16 -18.38
C TYR A 311 10.89 6.21 -18.63
N THR A 312 12.11 5.74 -18.96
CA THR A 312 13.26 6.63 -19.10
C THR A 312 13.15 7.56 -20.30
N ARG A 313 12.67 7.05 -21.45
CA ARG A 313 12.56 7.82 -22.69
C ARG A 313 11.38 8.81 -22.64
N VAL A 314 10.23 8.44 -22.05
CA VAL A 314 9.10 9.35 -21.82
C VAL A 314 9.54 10.53 -20.97
N LEU A 315 10.18 10.27 -19.81
CA LEU A 315 10.59 11.34 -18.92
C LEU A 315 11.71 12.21 -19.50
N ALA A 316 12.67 11.61 -20.22
CA ALA A 316 13.68 12.38 -20.93
C ALA A 316 13.10 13.27 -22.03
N LEU A 317 12.08 12.77 -22.73
CA LEU A 317 11.38 13.58 -23.75
C LEU A 317 10.58 14.71 -23.10
N ALA A 318 9.88 14.43 -22.00
CA ALA A 318 9.13 15.45 -21.26
C ALA A 318 10.06 16.53 -20.67
N ASP A 319 11.22 16.15 -20.12
CA ASP A 319 12.23 17.09 -19.63
C ASP A 319 12.72 18.03 -20.75
N ARG A 320 12.97 17.49 -21.95
CA ARG A 320 13.38 18.30 -23.10
C ARG A 320 12.28 19.28 -23.56
N VAL A 321 11.04 18.79 -23.62
CA VAL A 321 9.90 19.62 -24.04
C VAL A 321 9.62 20.73 -23.01
N ALA A 322 9.75 20.42 -21.72
CA ALA A 322 9.55 21.40 -20.64
C ALA A 322 10.72 22.35 -20.44
N GLY A 323 11.91 22.07 -21.02
CA GLY A 323 13.15 22.81 -20.75
C GLY A 323 13.66 22.68 -19.31
N LYS A 324 13.11 21.76 -18.52
CA LYS A 324 13.48 21.48 -17.14
C LYS A 324 13.08 20.06 -16.74
N ARG A 325 13.65 19.55 -15.66
CA ARG A 325 13.25 18.27 -15.08
C ARG A 325 11.77 18.32 -14.62
N VAL A 326 10.91 17.51 -15.22
CA VAL A 326 9.50 17.38 -14.79
C VAL A 326 9.42 16.59 -13.48
N PRO A 327 8.34 16.74 -12.70
CA PRO A 327 8.16 15.96 -11.45
C PRO A 327 8.25 14.46 -11.69
N ARG A 328 8.82 13.73 -10.72
CA ARG A 328 8.95 12.25 -10.71
C ARG A 328 7.92 11.60 -9.77
N ALA A 329 7.13 12.42 -9.08
CA ALA A 329 5.98 12.01 -8.31
C ALA A 329 4.90 13.10 -8.40
N ALA A 330 3.64 12.67 -8.44
CA ALA A 330 2.44 13.50 -8.38
C ALA A 330 1.41 12.79 -7.50
N LEU A 331 0.53 13.54 -6.85
CA LEU A 331 -0.57 12.95 -6.11
C LEU A 331 -1.56 12.32 -7.09
N PRO A 332 -1.96 11.04 -6.91
CA PRO A 332 -2.97 10.43 -7.74
C PRO A 332 -4.34 11.11 -7.56
N ASP A 333 -5.03 11.35 -8.67
CA ASP A 333 -6.38 11.89 -8.70
C ASP A 333 -7.41 10.73 -8.71
N ILE A 334 -7.58 10.11 -7.54
CA ILE A 334 -8.49 8.99 -7.34
C ILE A 334 -9.56 9.41 -6.35
N GLU A 335 -10.83 9.29 -6.75
CA GLU A 335 -11.95 9.46 -5.85
C GLU A 335 -12.16 8.18 -5.02
N LEU A 336 -12.24 8.34 -3.70
CA LEU A 336 -12.42 7.22 -2.78
C LEU A 336 -13.90 6.85 -2.70
N HIS A 337 -14.22 5.60 -3.01
CA HIS A 337 -15.56 5.07 -2.95
C HIS A 337 -15.69 3.98 -1.88
N GLY A 338 -16.85 3.91 -1.23
CA GLY A 338 -17.13 2.84 -0.27
C GLY A 338 -18.42 3.09 0.51
N PRO A 339 -19.00 2.03 1.09
CA PRO A 339 -20.28 2.12 1.81
C PRO A 339 -20.20 2.99 3.08
N LYS A 340 -19.00 3.31 3.55
CA LYS A 340 -18.73 4.15 4.72
C LYS A 340 -18.40 5.61 4.34
N ILE A 341 -18.24 5.91 3.03
CA ILE A 341 -17.85 7.23 2.54
C ILE A 341 -19.12 7.99 2.16
N THR A 342 -19.44 9.04 2.92
CA THR A 342 -20.64 9.85 2.74
C THR A 342 -20.40 11.20 2.05
N ARG A 343 -19.14 11.50 1.72
CA ARG A 343 -18.71 12.73 1.05
C ARG A 343 -17.61 12.42 0.03
N LYS A 344 -17.39 13.32 -0.91
CA LYS A 344 -16.28 13.19 -1.87
C LYS A 344 -14.94 13.29 -1.13
N LEU A 345 -14.19 12.21 -1.13
CA LEU A 345 -12.83 12.11 -0.61
C LEU A 345 -11.91 11.62 -1.72
N THR A 346 -10.66 12.09 -1.72
CA THR A 346 -9.66 11.71 -2.71
C THR A 346 -8.40 11.15 -2.05
N THR A 347 -7.58 10.44 -2.82
CA THR A 347 -6.24 10.01 -2.36
C THR A 347 -5.39 11.21 -1.93
N GLU A 348 -5.50 12.35 -2.60
CA GLU A 348 -4.82 13.59 -2.20
C GLU A 348 -5.27 14.04 -0.80
N TRP A 349 -6.59 14.10 -0.54
CA TRP A 349 -7.11 14.44 0.78
C TRP A 349 -6.56 13.50 1.86
N PHE A 350 -6.54 12.18 1.57
CA PHE A 350 -5.98 11.20 2.49
C PHE A 350 -4.50 11.47 2.78
N ALA A 351 -3.69 11.62 1.74
CA ALA A 351 -2.25 11.85 1.85
C ALA A 351 -1.92 13.11 2.64
N GLN A 352 -2.61 14.23 2.35
CA GLN A 352 -2.43 15.50 3.06
C GLN A 352 -2.82 15.39 4.54
N ARG A 353 -3.89 14.65 4.84
CA ARG A 353 -4.33 14.44 6.21
C ARG A 353 -3.37 13.58 7.02
N VAL A 354 -2.80 12.54 6.41
CA VAL A 354 -1.74 11.73 7.03
C VAL A 354 -0.46 12.55 7.20
N ASP A 355 -0.08 13.36 6.18
CA ASP A 355 1.10 14.21 6.26
C ASP A 355 1.01 15.22 7.41
N GLY A 356 -0.16 15.83 7.64
CA GLY A 356 -0.37 16.69 8.82
C GLY A 356 -0.12 15.98 10.16
N ARG A 357 -0.54 14.70 10.28
CA ARG A 357 -0.24 13.88 11.47
C ARG A 357 1.25 13.53 11.59
N TYR A 358 1.87 13.26 10.46
CA TYR A 358 3.30 12.98 10.36
C TYR A 358 4.12 14.18 10.86
N GLN A 359 3.83 15.39 10.38
CA GLN A 359 4.49 16.61 10.83
C GLN A 359 4.26 16.84 12.34
N ALA A 360 3.02 16.67 12.81
CA ALA A 360 2.71 16.78 14.24
C ALA A 360 3.47 15.75 15.10
N CYS A 361 3.76 14.55 14.55
CA CYS A 361 4.58 13.55 15.22
C CYS A 361 6.05 14.03 15.31
N LEU A 362 6.61 14.52 14.21
CA LEU A 362 8.00 15.00 14.20
C LEU A 362 8.23 16.16 15.17
N HIS A 363 7.27 17.08 15.31
CA HIS A 363 7.36 18.19 16.29
C HIS A 363 7.46 17.71 17.74
N ARG A 364 7.07 16.47 18.09
CA ARG A 364 7.28 15.92 19.44
C ARG A 364 8.77 15.63 19.76
N LEU A 365 9.66 15.71 18.79
CA LEU A 365 11.11 15.63 19.05
C LEU A 365 11.69 16.92 19.58
N GLU A 366 11.04 18.05 19.27
CA GLU A 366 11.53 19.39 19.55
C GLU A 366 11.12 19.88 20.95
N GLY A 367 10.16 19.19 21.57
CA GLY A 367 9.66 19.45 22.93
C GLY A 367 10.05 18.33 23.89
#